data_8a56646fa325ae84b0dbf0752224b049
#
_entry.id   8a56646fa325ae84b0dbf0752224b049
#
_cell.length_a   1.000
_cell.length_b   1.000
_cell.length_c   1.000
_cell.angle_alpha   90.00
_cell.angle_beta   90.00
_cell.angle_gamma   90.00
#
_symmetry.space_group_name_H-M   'P 1'
#
loop_
_entity.id
_entity.type
_entity.pdbx_description
1 polymer ?
#
loop_
_entity_poly.entity_id
_entity_poly.type
_entity_poly.pdbx_seq_one_letter_code
_entity_poly.pdbx_strand_id
1 'polypeptide(L)'
;MNPWRVLFGCGSGALLAALVLNAQTAPPSQAVNPAAPPAAIRFYAPYIMIRPNLYLAQISDASGVKFFTLAFVLDGGGCQASWGGRTPLAQETSLAATIASLRARGGDVIVSFGGAGGRELAIGCETAAALQAQYQAVMDKYGATMFDLDIEGRSLANKEAVDRRNVALAALKAANPGLQISYTLPVETNGLTQGGIDLLKNAMSHGVDVNVVSIMTMDYGGAADPKQMGPHTISATGGTVAQLRANGIPAQIGIIPMIGLNDNRPEVFTLADAKLIMDWAQTNPLIVRMSMWSVGRDQPCAGGAATVGNACSGIPQDPYGFSKILNAFH
;
A
#
# COMPACT_ATOMS: atom_id res chain seq x y z
N MET A 1 96.73 24.70 0.18
CA MET A 1 97.57 24.79 -1.04
C MET A 1 96.67 24.85 -2.24
N ASN A 2 96.62 25.99 -2.89
CA ASN A 2 96.11 26.31 -4.18
C ASN A 2 96.85 25.48 -5.26
N PRO A 3 96.53 25.47 -6.54
CA PRO A 3 95.60 26.31 -7.33
C PRO A 3 94.94 25.68 -8.60
N TRP A 4 94.13 26.53 -9.27
CA TRP A 4 93.95 26.70 -10.72
C TRP A 4 93.20 25.65 -11.49
N ARG A 5 92.31 25.85 -12.49
CA ARG A 5 92.11 26.92 -13.50
C ARG A 5 90.72 26.91 -14.11
N VAL A 6 90.30 28.07 -14.43
CA VAL A 6 89.26 28.52 -15.39
C VAL A 6 89.29 27.78 -16.74
N LEU A 7 88.09 27.55 -17.33
CA LEU A 7 87.93 27.84 -18.76
C LEU A 7 86.45 28.01 -19.11
N PHE A 8 86.17 28.98 -19.91
CA PHE A 8 84.89 29.43 -20.51
C PHE A 8 84.30 28.43 -21.48
N GLY A 9 82.93 28.43 -21.58
CA GLY A 9 82.19 27.77 -22.66
C GLY A 9 80.79 28.34 -22.78
N CYS A 10 80.59 29.06 -23.86
CA CYS A 10 79.34 29.74 -24.25
C CYS A 10 78.07 28.80 -24.38
N GLY A 11 76.99 29.33 -23.92
CA GLY A 11 75.76 29.54 -24.72
C GLY A 11 74.89 28.39 -25.15
N SER A 12 73.74 28.36 -24.62
CA SER A 12 72.51 28.17 -25.42
C SER A 12 71.30 28.31 -24.47
N GLY A 13 70.56 29.34 -24.67
CA GLY A 13 69.29 29.55 -23.94
C GLY A 13 68.25 28.57 -24.33
N ALA A 14 67.71 27.81 -23.39
CA ALA A 14 66.49 27.05 -23.57
C ALA A 14 65.36 27.80 -22.81
N LEU A 15 64.46 28.37 -23.58
CA LEU A 15 63.19 28.89 -23.06
C LEU A 15 62.36 27.71 -22.54
N LEU A 16 62.20 27.62 -21.26
CA LEU A 16 61.18 26.78 -20.61
C LEU A 16 59.85 27.51 -20.73
N ALA A 17 58.99 27.10 -21.68
CA ALA A 17 57.58 27.47 -21.72
C ALA A 17 56.87 26.73 -20.57
N ALA A 18 56.47 27.43 -19.56
CA ALA A 18 55.58 26.90 -18.52
C ALA A 18 54.18 26.73 -19.11
N LEU A 19 53.77 25.48 -19.35
CA LEU A 19 52.38 25.13 -19.63
C LEU A 19 51.56 25.29 -18.33
N VAL A 20 50.78 26.36 -18.23
CA VAL A 20 49.75 26.49 -17.21
C VAL A 20 48.57 25.58 -17.63
N LEU A 21 48.49 24.41 -17.01
CA LEU A 21 47.25 23.57 -17.10
C LEU A 21 46.13 24.30 -16.34
N ASN A 22 45.23 24.92 -17.07
CA ASN A 22 43.93 25.34 -16.53
C ASN A 22 43.13 24.10 -16.21
N ALA A 23 43.08 23.73 -14.93
CA ALA A 23 42.12 22.78 -14.41
C ALA A 23 40.70 23.38 -14.50
N GLN A 24 40.00 23.09 -15.56
CA GLN A 24 38.56 23.39 -15.64
C GLN A 24 37.84 22.51 -14.61
N THR A 25 37.37 23.11 -13.54
CA THR A 25 36.43 22.47 -12.60
C THR A 25 35.15 22.14 -13.35
N ALA A 26 34.84 20.87 -13.44
CA ALA A 26 33.55 20.40 -14.01
C ALA A 26 32.41 21.08 -13.22
N PRO A 27 31.33 21.53 -13.90
CA PRO A 27 30.18 22.08 -13.20
C PRO A 27 29.56 21.01 -12.27
N PRO A 28 29.01 21.40 -11.11
CA PRO A 28 28.36 20.46 -10.21
C PRO A 28 27.25 19.72 -10.98
N SER A 29 27.30 18.39 -10.91
CA SER A 29 26.25 17.52 -11.43
C SER A 29 24.90 18.01 -10.88
N GLN A 30 24.03 18.49 -11.75
CA GLN A 30 22.65 18.78 -11.35
C GLN A 30 22.04 17.46 -10.90
N ALA A 31 21.64 17.40 -9.63
CA ALA A 31 20.85 16.32 -9.11
C ALA A 31 19.62 16.17 -10.00
N VAL A 32 19.56 15.06 -10.76
CA VAL A 32 18.39 14.73 -11.56
C VAL A 32 17.26 14.52 -10.57
N ASN A 33 16.33 15.47 -10.50
CA ASN A 33 15.09 15.27 -9.79
C ASN A 33 14.44 14.03 -10.38
N PRO A 34 14.15 12.97 -9.60
CA PRO A 34 13.48 11.81 -10.15
C PRO A 34 12.18 12.31 -10.79
N ALA A 35 11.98 11.95 -12.05
CA ALA A 35 10.75 12.30 -12.77
C ALA A 35 9.56 11.88 -11.91
N ALA A 36 8.58 12.79 -11.76
CA ALA A 36 7.35 12.44 -11.07
C ALA A 36 6.78 11.17 -11.70
N PRO A 37 6.36 10.18 -10.89
CA PRO A 37 5.76 8.97 -11.46
C PRO A 37 4.58 9.37 -12.36
N PRO A 38 4.33 8.62 -13.46
CA PRO A 38 3.21 8.90 -14.34
C PRO A 38 1.94 9.00 -13.51
N ALA A 39 1.04 9.92 -13.86
CA ALA A 39 -0.19 10.16 -13.12
C ALA A 39 -0.92 8.82 -12.93
N ALA A 40 -0.91 8.30 -11.73
CA ALA A 40 -1.57 7.05 -11.42
C ALA A 40 -3.08 7.26 -11.53
N ILE A 41 -3.76 6.24 -12.04
CA ILE A 41 -5.22 6.22 -12.05
C ILE A 41 -5.68 6.26 -10.59
N ARG A 42 -6.45 7.29 -10.24
CA ARG A 42 -7.02 7.48 -8.91
C ARG A 42 -8.37 6.78 -8.88
N PHE A 43 -8.64 6.01 -7.83
CA PHE A 43 -9.92 5.32 -7.71
C PHE A 43 -10.26 4.93 -6.27
N TYR A 44 -11.56 4.70 -6.05
CA TYR A 44 -12.11 4.16 -4.81
C TYR A 44 -12.26 2.65 -4.91
N ALA A 45 -11.68 1.91 -3.93
CA ALA A 45 -11.70 0.45 -3.88
C ALA A 45 -11.90 -0.06 -2.44
N PRO A 46 -13.13 -0.04 -1.92
CA PRO A 46 -13.41 -0.48 -0.54
C PRO A 46 -13.18 -1.98 -0.37
N TYR A 47 -12.84 -2.37 0.85
CA TYR A 47 -12.75 -3.78 1.22
C TYR A 47 -14.11 -4.44 1.25
N ILE A 48 -14.14 -5.70 0.79
CA ILE A 48 -15.31 -6.57 0.88
C ILE A 48 -14.88 -7.98 1.28
N MET A 49 -15.49 -8.51 2.34
CA MET A 49 -15.24 -9.87 2.78
C MET A 49 -15.85 -10.89 1.81
N ILE A 50 -15.04 -11.88 1.41
CA ILE A 50 -15.51 -12.98 0.57
C ILE A 50 -16.40 -13.90 1.41
N ARG A 51 -17.58 -14.16 0.87
CA ARG A 51 -18.63 -15.01 1.45
C ARG A 51 -19.41 -15.73 0.36
N PRO A 52 -20.09 -16.85 0.67
CA PRO A 52 -21.01 -17.46 -0.28
C PRO A 52 -22.07 -16.46 -0.80
N ASN A 53 -22.45 -16.62 -2.04
CA ASN A 53 -23.45 -15.77 -2.72
C ASN A 53 -23.05 -14.26 -2.76
N LEU A 54 -21.76 -13.98 -2.93
CA LEU A 54 -21.28 -12.63 -3.18
C LEU A 54 -21.48 -12.26 -4.65
N TYR A 55 -22.24 -11.21 -4.91
CA TYR A 55 -22.54 -10.71 -6.26
C TYR A 55 -22.00 -9.28 -6.42
N LEU A 56 -20.70 -9.14 -6.78
CA LEU A 56 -20.02 -7.84 -6.89
C LEU A 56 -20.72 -6.89 -7.87
N ALA A 57 -21.24 -7.43 -8.97
CA ALA A 57 -21.96 -6.62 -9.95
C ALA A 57 -23.24 -5.98 -9.39
N GLN A 58 -24.01 -6.71 -8.57
CA GLN A 58 -25.21 -6.17 -7.92
C GLN A 58 -24.86 -5.10 -6.90
N ILE A 59 -23.77 -5.30 -6.13
CA ILE A 59 -23.27 -4.30 -5.18
C ILE A 59 -22.80 -3.06 -5.95
N SER A 60 -22.09 -3.24 -7.06
CA SER A 60 -21.67 -2.17 -7.95
C SER A 60 -22.85 -1.36 -8.47
N ASP A 61 -23.89 -2.03 -8.95
CA ASP A 61 -25.11 -1.39 -9.45
C ASP A 61 -25.84 -0.58 -8.35
N ALA A 62 -25.83 -1.06 -7.10
CA ALA A 62 -26.49 -0.41 -5.96
C ALA A 62 -25.68 0.72 -5.33
N SER A 63 -24.36 0.61 -5.30
CA SER A 63 -23.45 1.54 -4.60
C SER A 63 -22.70 2.51 -5.52
N GLY A 64 -22.62 2.21 -6.82
CA GLY A 64 -21.78 2.90 -7.79
C GLY A 64 -20.31 2.48 -7.76
N VAL A 65 -19.89 1.62 -6.83
CA VAL A 65 -18.50 1.18 -6.66
C VAL A 65 -18.05 0.34 -7.85
N LYS A 66 -16.91 0.67 -8.45
CA LYS A 66 -16.33 -0.03 -9.60
C LYS A 66 -15.19 -0.98 -9.23
N PHE A 67 -14.44 -0.65 -8.20
CA PHE A 67 -13.30 -1.47 -7.76
C PHE A 67 -13.53 -1.97 -6.35
N PHE A 68 -13.11 -3.20 -6.06
CA PHE A 68 -13.25 -3.80 -4.72
C PHE A 68 -11.93 -4.43 -4.29
N THR A 69 -11.57 -4.27 -3.01
CA THR A 69 -10.47 -4.99 -2.37
C THR A 69 -11.06 -6.24 -1.70
N LEU A 70 -10.72 -7.42 -2.24
CA LEU A 70 -11.26 -8.70 -1.80
C LEU A 70 -10.52 -9.21 -0.57
N ALA A 71 -11.18 -9.30 0.57
CA ALA A 71 -10.61 -9.67 1.87
C ALA A 71 -11.01 -11.09 2.28
N PHE A 72 -10.13 -11.93 2.74
CA PHE A 72 -8.68 -11.97 2.64
C PHE A 72 -8.23 -13.37 2.22
N VAL A 73 -7.16 -13.47 1.46
CA VAL A 73 -6.45 -14.74 1.25
C VAL A 73 -5.49 -14.96 2.42
N LEU A 74 -5.61 -16.11 3.07
CA LEU A 74 -4.84 -16.53 4.23
C LEU A 74 -4.27 -17.93 4.00
N ASP A 75 -3.42 -18.40 4.91
CA ASP A 75 -2.99 -19.81 4.94
C ASP A 75 -4.12 -20.69 5.49
N GLY A 76 -4.57 -21.63 4.68
CA GLY A 76 -5.51 -22.68 5.08
C GLY A 76 -4.86 -23.88 5.76
N GLY A 77 -3.54 -23.79 6.01
CA GLY A 77 -2.68 -24.86 6.54
C GLY A 77 -1.72 -25.41 5.49
N GLY A 78 -0.44 -25.55 5.89
CA GLY A 78 0.59 -26.12 5.03
C GLY A 78 0.93 -25.30 3.78
N CYS A 79 0.93 -23.96 3.88
CA CYS A 79 1.19 -23.07 2.75
C CYS A 79 0.14 -23.19 1.64
N GLN A 80 -1.14 -23.19 2.00
CA GLN A 80 -2.25 -23.26 1.06
C GLN A 80 -3.07 -21.97 1.06
N ALA A 81 -3.04 -21.24 -0.05
CA ALA A 81 -3.88 -20.05 -0.22
C ALA A 81 -5.36 -20.42 -0.12
N SER A 82 -6.06 -19.74 0.81
CA SER A 82 -7.46 -20.03 1.13
C SER A 82 -8.19 -18.75 1.51
N TRP A 83 -9.41 -18.57 1.03
CA TRP A 83 -10.27 -17.47 1.45
C TRP A 83 -10.66 -17.62 2.93
N GLY A 84 -10.38 -16.58 3.70
CA GLY A 84 -10.60 -16.58 5.15
C GLY A 84 -9.83 -17.66 5.91
N GLY A 85 -8.79 -18.26 5.30
CA GLY A 85 -8.04 -19.37 5.85
C GLY A 85 -8.83 -20.69 5.94
N ARG A 86 -9.98 -20.80 5.26
CA ARG A 86 -10.90 -21.94 5.38
C ARG A 86 -11.30 -22.55 4.04
N THR A 87 -11.47 -21.73 3.02
CA THR A 87 -11.91 -22.18 1.70
C THR A 87 -10.71 -22.17 0.74
N PRO A 88 -10.08 -23.32 0.48
CA PRO A 88 -8.99 -23.42 -0.48
C PRO A 88 -9.37 -22.84 -1.85
N LEU A 89 -8.43 -22.25 -2.57
CA LEU A 89 -8.71 -21.68 -3.89
C LEU A 89 -9.39 -22.69 -4.82
N ALA A 90 -8.98 -23.95 -4.78
CA ALA A 90 -9.57 -25.00 -5.63
C ALA A 90 -11.06 -25.26 -5.35
N GLN A 91 -11.51 -25.03 -4.13
CA GLN A 91 -12.91 -25.23 -3.70
C GLN A 91 -13.79 -23.99 -3.92
N GLU A 92 -13.18 -22.82 -4.09
CA GLU A 92 -13.92 -21.61 -4.42
C GLU A 92 -14.19 -21.60 -5.94
N THR A 93 -15.45 -21.74 -6.34
CA THR A 93 -15.85 -21.89 -7.76
C THR A 93 -16.70 -20.73 -8.29
N SER A 94 -17.17 -19.83 -7.42
CA SER A 94 -18.10 -18.76 -7.79
C SER A 94 -17.46 -17.40 -8.01
N LEU A 95 -16.33 -17.13 -7.33
CA LEU A 95 -15.73 -15.80 -7.28
C LEU A 95 -15.21 -15.35 -8.65
N ALA A 96 -14.63 -16.26 -9.44
CA ALA A 96 -14.13 -15.92 -10.79
C ALA A 96 -15.26 -15.40 -11.70
N ALA A 97 -16.43 -16.01 -11.65
CA ALA A 97 -17.61 -15.59 -12.43
C ALA A 97 -18.14 -14.22 -11.96
N THR A 98 -18.14 -13.97 -10.65
CA THR A 98 -18.60 -12.68 -10.10
C THR A 98 -17.61 -11.55 -10.42
N ILE A 99 -16.30 -11.81 -10.45
CA ILE A 99 -15.27 -10.89 -10.92
C ILE A 99 -15.47 -10.59 -12.41
N ALA A 100 -15.67 -11.62 -13.24
CA ALA A 100 -15.92 -11.44 -14.68
C ALA A 100 -17.15 -10.57 -14.92
N SER A 101 -18.23 -10.78 -14.15
CA SER A 101 -19.44 -9.96 -14.22
C SER A 101 -19.22 -8.50 -13.82
N LEU A 102 -18.33 -8.23 -12.86
CA LEU A 102 -17.92 -6.87 -12.48
C LEU A 102 -17.07 -6.22 -13.59
N ARG A 103 -16.11 -6.97 -14.15
CA ARG A 103 -15.24 -6.51 -15.26
C ARG A 103 -16.05 -6.12 -16.50
N ALA A 104 -17.09 -6.87 -16.81
CA ALA A 104 -18.01 -6.54 -17.90
C ALA A 104 -18.74 -5.19 -17.70
N ARG A 105 -18.74 -4.64 -16.48
CA ARG A 105 -19.26 -3.30 -16.13
C ARG A 105 -18.16 -2.23 -16.00
N GLY A 106 -16.95 -2.53 -16.44
CA GLY A 106 -15.79 -1.62 -16.36
C GLY A 106 -15.20 -1.51 -14.96
N GLY A 107 -15.47 -2.47 -14.07
CA GLY A 107 -14.84 -2.56 -12.75
C GLY A 107 -13.69 -3.56 -12.73
N ASP A 108 -13.00 -3.68 -11.59
CA ASP A 108 -11.98 -4.72 -11.34
C ASP A 108 -11.80 -4.95 -9.83
N VAL A 109 -10.88 -5.84 -9.49
CA VAL A 109 -10.61 -6.21 -8.10
C VAL A 109 -9.14 -6.12 -7.75
N ILE A 110 -8.88 -5.82 -6.48
CA ILE A 110 -7.60 -5.99 -5.79
C ILE A 110 -7.75 -7.23 -4.92
N VAL A 111 -6.80 -8.16 -4.97
CA VAL A 111 -6.82 -9.31 -4.05
C VAL A 111 -5.95 -8.98 -2.84
N SER A 112 -6.55 -9.01 -1.64
CA SER A 112 -5.85 -8.71 -0.40
C SER A 112 -5.50 -9.98 0.36
N PHE A 113 -4.26 -10.00 0.89
CA PHE A 113 -3.68 -11.08 1.68
C PHE A 113 -3.41 -10.57 3.09
N GLY A 114 -3.73 -11.36 4.12
CA GLY A 114 -3.48 -11.01 5.51
C GLY A 114 -4.70 -10.53 6.27
N GLY A 115 -4.67 -9.32 6.82
CA GLY A 115 -5.69 -8.75 7.70
C GLY A 115 -5.50 -9.12 9.17
N ALA A 116 -6.38 -8.60 10.05
CA ALA A 116 -6.28 -8.72 11.50
C ALA A 116 -6.32 -10.16 12.03
N GLY A 117 -6.99 -11.07 11.32
CA GLY A 117 -7.27 -12.41 11.78
C GLY A 117 -6.71 -13.54 10.92
N GLY A 118 -6.59 -14.72 11.52
CA GLY A 118 -6.10 -15.90 10.82
C GLY A 118 -4.57 -16.00 10.77
N ARG A 119 -4.07 -16.86 9.88
CA ARG A 119 -2.63 -17.06 9.67
C ARG A 119 -2.27 -16.47 8.31
N GLU A 120 -1.42 -15.46 8.30
CA GLU A 120 -0.94 -14.86 7.07
C GLU A 120 -0.11 -15.88 6.27
N LEU A 121 -0.21 -15.81 4.93
CA LEU A 121 0.31 -16.85 4.04
C LEU A 121 1.84 -16.98 4.11
N ALA A 122 2.59 -15.88 4.29
CA ALA A 122 4.04 -15.92 4.47
C ALA A 122 4.47 -16.54 5.79
N ILE A 123 3.60 -16.55 6.81
CA ILE A 123 3.83 -17.32 8.05
C ILE A 123 3.58 -18.81 7.83
N GLY A 124 2.63 -19.13 6.93
CA GLY A 124 2.24 -20.50 6.59
C GLY A 124 3.24 -21.23 5.71
N CYS A 125 3.92 -20.50 4.82
CA CYS A 125 4.89 -21.04 3.87
C CYS A 125 6.30 -21.07 4.49
N GLU A 126 7.05 -22.13 4.25
CA GLU A 126 8.42 -22.27 4.76
C GLU A 126 9.44 -21.56 3.86
N THR A 127 9.19 -21.47 2.56
CA THR A 127 10.10 -20.86 1.59
C THR A 127 9.43 -19.76 0.76
N ALA A 128 10.23 -18.82 0.27
CA ALA A 128 9.76 -17.76 -0.63
C ALA A 128 9.23 -18.34 -1.95
N ALA A 129 9.84 -19.41 -2.46
CA ALA A 129 9.39 -20.05 -3.70
C ALA A 129 8.00 -20.71 -3.54
N ALA A 130 7.74 -21.38 -2.41
CA ALA A 130 6.42 -21.92 -2.12
C ALA A 130 5.36 -20.80 -1.98
N LEU A 131 5.72 -19.70 -1.32
CA LEU A 131 4.86 -18.54 -1.16
C LEU A 131 4.56 -17.88 -2.52
N GLN A 132 5.58 -17.68 -3.36
CA GLN A 132 5.42 -17.14 -4.71
C GLN A 132 4.45 -17.99 -5.54
N ALA A 133 4.57 -19.33 -5.46
CA ALA A 133 3.65 -20.23 -6.16
C ALA A 133 2.18 -20.05 -5.73
N GLN A 134 1.94 -19.78 -4.44
CA GLN A 134 0.58 -19.48 -3.95
C GLN A 134 0.07 -18.13 -4.48
N TYR A 135 0.90 -17.09 -4.50
CA TYR A 135 0.55 -15.81 -5.10
C TYR A 135 0.26 -15.95 -6.59
N GLN A 136 1.08 -16.70 -7.34
CA GLN A 136 0.86 -16.96 -8.76
C GLN A 136 -0.47 -17.69 -8.99
N ALA A 137 -0.77 -18.71 -8.17
CA ALA A 137 -2.05 -19.44 -8.28
C ALA A 137 -3.28 -18.53 -8.09
N VAL A 138 -3.19 -17.52 -7.21
CA VAL A 138 -4.24 -16.51 -7.05
C VAL A 138 -4.35 -15.62 -8.28
N MET A 139 -3.23 -15.16 -8.83
CA MET A 139 -3.20 -14.38 -10.07
C MET A 139 -3.84 -15.14 -11.22
N ASP A 140 -3.42 -16.37 -11.43
CA ASP A 140 -3.88 -17.21 -12.55
C ASP A 140 -5.38 -17.50 -12.44
N LYS A 141 -5.85 -17.80 -11.23
CA LYS A 141 -7.25 -18.13 -11.00
C LYS A 141 -8.20 -16.97 -11.27
N TYR A 142 -7.84 -15.76 -10.86
CA TYR A 142 -8.72 -14.60 -10.90
C TYR A 142 -8.34 -13.58 -11.97
N GLY A 143 -7.23 -13.80 -12.70
CA GLY A 143 -6.67 -12.80 -13.60
C GLY A 143 -6.36 -11.50 -12.87
N ALA A 144 -5.86 -11.60 -11.63
CA ALA A 144 -5.62 -10.45 -10.78
C ALA A 144 -4.32 -9.75 -11.16
N THR A 145 -4.38 -8.45 -11.38
CA THR A 145 -3.21 -7.60 -11.69
C THR A 145 -2.86 -6.64 -10.56
N MET A 146 -3.63 -6.64 -9.49
CA MET A 146 -3.45 -5.81 -8.31
C MET A 146 -3.51 -6.66 -7.05
N PHE A 147 -2.43 -6.63 -6.29
CA PHE A 147 -2.33 -7.27 -4.98
C PHE A 147 -2.24 -6.22 -3.88
N ASP A 148 -2.86 -6.54 -2.77
CA ASP A 148 -2.75 -5.82 -1.52
C ASP A 148 -2.25 -6.76 -0.42
N LEU A 149 -1.27 -6.32 0.34
CA LEU A 149 -0.69 -7.04 1.48
C LEU A 149 -1.09 -6.28 2.74
N ASP A 150 -2.14 -6.75 3.40
CA ASP A 150 -2.65 -6.18 4.65
C ASP A 150 -1.90 -6.83 5.83
N ILE A 151 -0.84 -6.16 6.26
CA ILE A 151 0.14 -6.73 7.20
C ILE A 151 0.10 -5.97 8.52
N GLU A 152 -0.43 -6.65 9.51
CA GLU A 152 -0.66 -6.06 10.83
C GLU A 152 -0.31 -7.03 11.97
N GLY A 153 -0.29 -6.50 13.20
CA GLY A 153 -0.09 -7.29 14.40
C GLY A 153 1.12 -8.21 14.35
N ARG A 154 0.90 -9.50 14.59
CA ARG A 154 1.97 -10.51 14.62
C ARG A 154 2.64 -10.72 13.26
N SER A 155 1.91 -10.53 12.15
CA SER A 155 2.46 -10.69 10.81
C SER A 155 3.46 -9.58 10.48
N LEU A 156 3.22 -8.37 10.98
CA LEU A 156 4.14 -7.24 10.87
C LEU A 156 5.38 -7.41 11.75
N ALA A 157 5.20 -7.97 12.96
CA ALA A 157 6.31 -8.21 13.90
C ALA A 157 7.20 -9.40 13.52
N ASN A 158 6.75 -10.30 12.64
CA ASN A 158 7.50 -11.49 12.23
C ASN A 158 8.47 -11.16 11.09
N LYS A 159 9.73 -10.86 11.46
CA LYS A 159 10.77 -10.45 10.50
C LYS A 159 11.06 -11.51 9.43
N GLU A 160 11.01 -12.78 9.77
CA GLU A 160 11.24 -13.88 8.81
C GLU A 160 10.10 -13.97 7.78
N ALA A 161 8.85 -13.78 8.22
CA ALA A 161 7.71 -13.73 7.31
C ALA A 161 7.74 -12.45 6.43
N VAL A 162 8.15 -11.31 6.99
CA VAL A 162 8.36 -10.07 6.24
C VAL A 162 9.39 -10.28 5.13
N ASP A 163 10.55 -10.83 5.47
CA ASP A 163 11.63 -11.10 4.51
C ASP A 163 11.18 -12.08 3.42
N ARG A 164 10.61 -13.21 3.82
CA ARG A 164 10.08 -14.23 2.91
C ARG A 164 9.05 -13.68 1.95
N ARG A 165 8.15 -12.84 2.43
CA ARG A 165 7.11 -12.18 1.61
C ARG A 165 7.74 -11.29 0.57
N ASN A 166 8.69 -10.46 0.96
CA ASN A 166 9.31 -9.53 0.03
C ASN A 166 10.18 -10.23 -1.01
N VAL A 167 10.91 -11.31 -0.65
CA VAL A 167 11.61 -12.16 -1.63
C VAL A 167 10.62 -12.79 -2.63
N ALA A 168 9.49 -13.33 -2.13
CA ALA A 168 8.47 -13.93 -3.00
C ALA A 168 7.81 -12.91 -3.93
N LEU A 169 7.51 -11.70 -3.43
CA LEU A 169 6.90 -10.63 -4.23
C LEU A 169 7.87 -10.07 -5.28
N ALA A 170 9.15 -9.94 -4.97
CA ALA A 170 10.16 -9.53 -5.94
C ALA A 170 10.24 -10.51 -7.11
N ALA A 171 10.29 -11.81 -6.81
CA ALA A 171 10.28 -12.86 -7.82
C ALA A 171 8.97 -12.90 -8.62
N LEU A 172 7.83 -12.74 -7.95
CA LEU A 172 6.52 -12.66 -8.60
C LEU A 172 6.42 -11.48 -9.56
N LYS A 173 6.86 -10.28 -9.11
CA LYS A 173 6.85 -9.05 -9.92
C LYS A 173 7.77 -9.18 -11.13
N ALA A 174 8.95 -9.81 -10.99
CA ALA A 174 9.86 -10.08 -12.10
C ALA A 174 9.23 -10.99 -13.16
N ALA A 175 8.46 -12.00 -12.73
CA ALA A 175 7.72 -12.89 -13.64
C ALA A 175 6.45 -12.22 -14.23
N ASN A 176 5.89 -11.21 -13.55
CA ASN A 176 4.65 -10.53 -13.92
C ASN A 176 4.85 -8.99 -13.84
N PRO A 177 5.54 -8.35 -14.80
CA PRO A 177 5.90 -6.93 -14.72
C PRO A 177 4.70 -5.98 -14.56
N GLY A 178 3.52 -6.38 -15.04
CA GLY A 178 2.26 -5.61 -14.92
C GLY A 178 1.60 -5.67 -13.55
N LEU A 179 2.07 -6.53 -12.62
CA LEU A 179 1.49 -6.65 -11.29
C LEU A 179 1.72 -5.36 -10.48
N GLN A 180 0.65 -4.79 -9.94
CA GLN A 180 0.70 -3.71 -8.97
C GLN A 180 0.65 -4.27 -7.55
N ILE A 181 1.53 -3.77 -6.69
CA ILE A 181 1.65 -4.21 -5.30
C ILE A 181 1.33 -3.03 -4.39
N SER A 182 0.39 -3.21 -3.47
CA SER A 182 0.16 -2.30 -2.36
C SER A 182 0.41 -3.01 -1.03
N TYR A 183 0.90 -2.24 -0.06
CA TYR A 183 0.93 -2.64 1.35
C TYR A 183 -0.11 -1.84 2.12
N THR A 184 -0.96 -2.54 2.86
CA THR A 184 -1.88 -1.95 3.84
C THR A 184 -1.28 -2.14 5.23
N LEU A 185 -1.05 -1.01 5.93
CA LEU A 185 -0.25 -0.96 7.15
C LEU A 185 -0.94 -0.12 8.24
N PRO A 186 -0.77 -0.51 9.53
CA PRO A 186 -1.27 0.28 10.65
C PRO A 186 -0.53 1.61 10.79
N VAL A 187 -1.26 2.64 11.19
CA VAL A 187 -0.72 3.96 11.48
C VAL A 187 -1.15 4.45 12.86
N GLU A 188 -0.35 5.35 13.40
CA GLU A 188 -0.72 6.27 14.46
C GLU A 188 -1.17 7.60 13.87
N THR A 189 -1.66 8.54 14.69
CA THR A 189 -2.13 9.86 14.22
C THR A 189 -1.04 10.71 13.55
N ASN A 190 0.23 10.33 13.70
CA ASN A 190 1.41 10.99 13.14
C ASN A 190 2.11 10.20 12.01
N GLY A 191 1.54 9.09 11.55
CA GLY A 191 2.06 8.28 10.43
C GLY A 191 2.25 6.80 10.75
N LEU A 192 3.04 6.12 9.89
CA LEU A 192 3.35 4.70 10.01
C LEU A 192 4.05 4.37 11.32
N THR A 193 3.72 3.21 11.87
CA THR A 193 4.52 2.60 12.95
C THR A 193 5.93 2.28 12.46
N GLN A 194 6.88 2.14 13.37
CA GLN A 194 8.26 1.76 12.99
C GLN A 194 8.30 0.41 12.26
N GLY A 195 7.45 -0.54 12.65
CA GLY A 195 7.34 -1.84 11.97
C GLY A 195 6.91 -1.70 10.50
N GLY A 196 6.01 -0.77 10.20
CA GLY A 196 5.61 -0.47 8.83
C GLY A 196 6.77 0.09 7.99
N ILE A 197 7.53 1.01 8.55
CA ILE A 197 8.73 1.57 7.88
C ILE A 197 9.78 0.48 7.65
N ASP A 198 10.04 -0.37 8.63
CA ASP A 198 11.02 -1.46 8.53
C ASP A 198 10.61 -2.49 7.46
N LEU A 199 9.31 -2.82 7.37
CA LEU A 199 8.77 -3.68 6.32
C LEU A 199 8.99 -3.07 4.93
N LEU A 200 8.69 -1.79 4.74
CA LEU A 200 8.86 -1.11 3.45
C LEU A 200 10.33 -1.00 3.05
N LYS A 201 11.25 -0.75 4.00
CA LYS A 201 12.69 -0.79 3.76
C LYS A 201 13.17 -2.19 3.34
N ASN A 202 12.65 -3.24 3.97
CA ASN A 202 12.94 -4.61 3.58
C ASN A 202 12.40 -4.90 2.17
N ALA A 203 11.20 -4.43 1.83
CA ALA A 203 10.65 -4.55 0.48
C ALA A 203 11.59 -3.89 -0.57
N MET A 204 12.04 -2.67 -0.32
CA MET A 204 12.99 -1.97 -1.19
C MET A 204 14.32 -2.73 -1.31
N SER A 205 14.86 -3.28 -0.22
CA SER A 205 16.14 -4.01 -0.24
C SER A 205 16.07 -5.29 -1.10
N HIS A 206 14.88 -5.87 -1.25
CA HIS A 206 14.62 -7.00 -2.16
C HIS A 206 14.18 -6.58 -3.55
N GLY A 207 14.12 -5.29 -3.85
CA GLY A 207 13.71 -4.77 -5.16
C GLY A 207 12.21 -4.88 -5.43
N VAL A 208 11.37 -4.96 -4.39
CA VAL A 208 9.92 -4.89 -4.56
C VAL A 208 9.52 -3.45 -4.90
N ASP A 209 8.96 -3.27 -6.09
CA ASP A 209 8.35 -2.01 -6.51
C ASP A 209 6.96 -1.89 -5.86
N VAL A 210 6.91 -1.23 -4.70
CA VAL A 210 5.67 -0.95 -3.97
C VAL A 210 4.99 0.25 -4.60
N ASN A 211 3.86 0.02 -5.27
CA ASN A 211 3.13 1.07 -5.96
C ASN A 211 2.35 1.98 -5.00
N VAL A 212 1.71 1.39 -3.99
CA VAL A 212 0.86 2.12 -3.03
C VAL A 212 1.14 1.65 -1.61
N VAL A 213 1.30 2.59 -0.70
CA VAL A 213 1.22 2.35 0.74
C VAL A 213 -0.15 2.83 1.21
N SER A 214 -1.04 1.89 1.48
CA SER A 214 -2.36 2.16 2.05
C SER A 214 -2.28 2.16 3.57
N ILE A 215 -2.87 3.15 4.20
CA ILE A 215 -2.79 3.34 5.65
C ILE A 215 -4.14 3.10 6.31
N MET A 216 -4.15 2.31 7.37
CA MET A 216 -5.33 2.02 8.18
C MET A 216 -5.60 3.17 9.14
N THR A 217 -6.42 4.16 8.73
CA THR A 217 -6.74 5.36 9.52
C THR A 217 -7.93 5.08 10.44
N MET A 218 -7.70 4.16 11.38
CA MET A 218 -8.69 3.60 12.30
C MET A 218 -8.01 3.11 13.58
N ASP A 219 -8.77 2.88 14.63
CA ASP A 219 -8.35 2.21 15.87
C ASP A 219 -7.07 2.77 16.49
N TYR A 220 -6.95 4.10 16.51
CA TYR A 220 -5.76 4.83 16.99
C TYR A 220 -5.47 4.65 18.48
N GLY A 221 -6.49 4.34 19.28
CA GLY A 221 -6.33 4.12 20.70
C GLY A 221 -6.51 5.36 21.57
N GLY A 222 -6.43 5.15 22.89
CA GLY A 222 -6.81 6.12 23.89
C GLY A 222 -6.04 7.45 23.94
N ALA A 223 -4.99 7.61 23.14
CA ALA A 223 -4.26 8.87 22.99
C ALA A 223 -4.89 9.81 21.92
N ALA A 224 -5.73 9.29 21.04
CA ALA A 224 -6.40 10.06 20.01
C ALA A 224 -7.77 10.56 20.47
N ASP A 225 -8.15 11.79 20.08
CA ASP A 225 -9.53 12.28 20.30
C ASP A 225 -10.49 11.50 19.37
N PRO A 226 -11.39 10.68 19.94
CA PRO A 226 -12.27 9.81 19.17
C PRO A 226 -13.30 10.55 18.31
N LYS A 227 -13.42 11.88 18.47
CA LYS A 227 -14.30 12.75 17.67
C LYS A 227 -13.56 13.42 16.51
N GLN A 228 -12.28 13.16 16.35
CA GLN A 228 -11.42 13.80 15.35
C GLN A 228 -10.90 12.80 14.30
N MET A 229 -11.71 11.78 13.95
CA MET A 229 -11.25 10.71 13.06
C MET A 229 -10.86 11.22 11.66
N GLY A 230 -11.60 12.17 11.10
CA GLY A 230 -11.24 12.81 9.82
C GLY A 230 -9.92 13.60 9.90
N PRO A 231 -9.76 14.55 10.86
CA PRO A 231 -8.49 15.23 11.11
C PRO A 231 -7.32 14.29 11.39
N HIS A 232 -7.51 13.22 12.17
CA HIS A 232 -6.46 12.21 12.41
C HIS A 232 -6.07 11.48 11.14
N THR A 233 -7.02 11.15 10.25
CA THR A 233 -6.74 10.59 8.93
C THR A 233 -5.83 11.50 8.12
N ILE A 234 -6.11 12.81 8.08
CA ILE A 234 -5.30 13.80 7.36
C ILE A 234 -3.89 13.90 7.98
N SER A 235 -3.80 13.95 9.30
CA SER A 235 -2.52 14.03 10.04
C SER A 235 -1.67 12.78 9.80
N ALA A 236 -2.23 11.58 9.97
CA ALA A 236 -1.56 10.31 9.71
C ALA A 236 -1.05 10.19 8.27
N THR A 237 -1.86 10.66 7.31
CA THR A 237 -1.45 10.69 5.89
C THR A 237 -0.27 11.64 5.68
N GLY A 238 -0.30 12.84 6.23
CA GLY A 238 0.80 13.80 6.16
C GLY A 238 2.09 13.26 6.76
N GLY A 239 2.00 12.64 7.94
CA GLY A 239 3.13 11.97 8.60
C GLY A 239 3.70 10.82 7.77
N THR A 240 2.83 9.98 7.22
CA THR A 240 3.26 8.88 6.31
C THR A 240 3.99 9.42 5.09
N VAL A 241 3.48 10.44 4.42
CA VAL A 241 4.17 11.07 3.28
C VAL A 241 5.55 11.57 3.67
N ALA A 242 5.68 12.24 4.83
CA ALA A 242 6.97 12.71 5.32
C ALA A 242 7.94 11.54 5.60
N GLN A 243 7.46 10.46 6.22
CA GLN A 243 8.25 9.26 6.51
C GLN A 243 8.71 8.54 5.23
N LEU A 244 7.83 8.38 4.23
CA LEU A 244 8.19 7.76 2.95
C LEU A 244 9.29 8.57 2.25
N ARG A 245 9.16 9.90 2.19
CA ARG A 245 10.19 10.79 1.62
C ARG A 245 11.51 10.70 2.37
N ALA A 246 11.48 10.75 3.71
CA ALA A 246 12.69 10.68 4.54
C ALA A 246 13.44 9.35 4.38
N ASN A 247 12.75 8.28 4.00
CA ASN A 247 13.33 6.95 3.79
C ASN A 247 13.54 6.61 2.31
N GLY A 248 13.29 7.54 1.37
CA GLY A 248 13.49 7.32 -0.06
C GLY A 248 12.54 6.27 -0.66
N ILE A 249 11.35 6.08 -0.08
CA ILE A 249 10.35 5.10 -0.53
C ILE A 249 9.42 5.79 -1.55
N PRO A 250 9.45 5.40 -2.85
CA PRO A 250 8.74 6.11 -3.92
C PRO A 250 7.27 5.69 -4.07
N ALA A 251 6.62 5.23 -3.01
CA ALA A 251 5.23 4.77 -3.07
C ALA A 251 4.24 5.94 -3.02
N GLN A 252 3.09 5.74 -3.64
CA GLN A 252 1.91 6.61 -3.51
C GLN A 252 1.05 6.18 -2.31
N ILE A 253 0.05 6.96 -1.95
CA ILE A 253 -0.75 6.76 -0.73
C ILE A 253 -2.15 6.25 -1.05
N GLY A 254 -2.58 5.24 -0.28
CA GLY A 254 -3.97 4.85 -0.10
C GLY A 254 -4.47 5.20 1.30
N ILE A 255 -5.75 5.49 1.45
CA ILE A 255 -6.38 5.82 2.74
C ILE A 255 -7.53 4.84 3.00
N ILE A 256 -7.55 4.24 4.20
CA ILE A 256 -8.53 3.22 4.59
C ILE A 256 -9.07 3.55 5.99
N PRO A 257 -10.15 4.31 6.14
CA PRO A 257 -10.86 4.43 7.40
C PRO A 257 -11.75 3.21 7.68
N MET A 258 -11.99 2.92 8.96
CA MET A 258 -13.07 2.06 9.41
C MET A 258 -14.33 2.89 9.62
N ILE A 259 -15.35 2.66 8.80
CA ILE A 259 -16.56 3.48 8.80
C ILE A 259 -17.48 3.17 9.97
N GLY A 260 -18.09 4.21 10.54
CA GLY A 260 -18.95 4.10 11.71
C GLY A 260 -18.16 3.83 13.00
N LEU A 261 -18.69 2.97 13.86
CA LEU A 261 -18.04 2.60 15.11
C LEU A 261 -16.79 1.77 14.83
N ASN A 262 -15.64 2.18 15.39
CA ASN A 262 -14.38 1.45 15.30
C ASN A 262 -14.30 0.36 16.39
N ASP A 263 -13.38 -0.60 16.25
CA ASP A 263 -13.15 -1.66 17.22
C ASP A 263 -12.62 -1.06 18.53
N ASN A 264 -11.79 -0.02 18.41
CA ASN A 264 -11.31 0.75 19.57
C ASN A 264 -12.32 1.83 19.98
N ARG A 265 -13.09 1.53 21.01
CA ARG A 265 -14.10 2.46 21.53
C ARG A 265 -13.46 3.60 22.35
N PRO A 266 -13.95 4.84 22.26
CA PRO A 266 -15.19 5.29 21.61
C PRO A 266 -15.04 5.90 20.20
N GLU A 267 -14.05 5.50 19.43
CA GLU A 267 -13.80 6.04 18.07
C GLU A 267 -14.97 5.82 17.11
N VAL A 268 -15.36 6.87 16.40
CA VAL A 268 -16.45 6.85 15.40
C VAL A 268 -16.07 7.65 14.19
N PHE A 269 -15.95 6.99 13.05
CA PHE A 269 -15.75 7.64 11.76
C PHE A 269 -17.11 7.93 11.12
N THR A 270 -17.44 9.21 10.98
CA THR A 270 -18.76 9.68 10.55
C THR A 270 -18.84 9.95 9.03
N LEU A 271 -20.05 10.14 8.49
CA LEU A 271 -20.24 10.63 7.11
C LEU A 271 -19.62 12.01 6.90
N ALA A 272 -19.57 12.85 7.93
CA ALA A 272 -18.89 14.16 7.88
C ALA A 272 -17.37 13.99 7.75
N ASP A 273 -16.78 13.02 8.47
CA ASP A 273 -15.36 12.67 8.32
C ASP A 273 -15.06 12.15 6.92
N ALA A 274 -15.93 11.30 6.36
CA ALA A 274 -15.79 10.81 4.99
C ALA A 274 -15.79 11.96 3.97
N LYS A 275 -16.68 12.93 4.13
CA LYS A 275 -16.71 14.11 3.26
C LYS A 275 -15.44 14.95 3.43
N LEU A 276 -15.00 15.18 4.65
CA LEU A 276 -13.80 15.95 4.96
C LEU A 276 -12.55 15.35 4.29
N ILE A 277 -12.32 14.04 4.48
CA ILE A 277 -11.15 13.38 3.89
C ILE A 277 -11.26 13.30 2.37
N MET A 278 -12.46 13.15 1.83
CA MET A 278 -12.71 13.12 0.39
C MET A 278 -12.35 14.45 -0.25
N ASP A 279 -12.89 15.57 0.27
CA ASP A 279 -12.63 16.92 -0.24
C ASP A 279 -11.12 17.25 -0.19
N TRP A 280 -10.45 16.86 0.90
CA TRP A 280 -9.02 17.05 1.06
C TRP A 280 -8.20 16.16 0.12
N ALA A 281 -8.54 14.87 -0.01
CA ALA A 281 -7.81 13.93 -0.85
C ALA A 281 -7.85 14.30 -2.33
N GLN A 282 -8.96 14.89 -2.83
CA GLN A 282 -9.08 15.36 -4.21
C GLN A 282 -8.00 16.39 -4.58
N THR A 283 -7.57 17.19 -3.61
CA THR A 283 -6.57 18.24 -3.84
C THR A 283 -5.13 17.74 -3.66
N ASN A 284 -4.93 16.48 -3.25
CA ASN A 284 -3.61 15.93 -2.98
C ASN A 284 -3.21 14.87 -4.02
N PRO A 285 -2.29 15.17 -4.95
CA PRO A 285 -1.94 14.26 -6.05
C PRO A 285 -1.17 13.00 -5.60
N LEU A 286 -0.65 12.96 -4.36
CA LEU A 286 0.01 11.77 -3.81
C LEU A 286 -0.98 10.69 -3.38
N ILE A 287 -2.25 11.05 -3.16
CA ILE A 287 -3.30 10.10 -2.81
C ILE A 287 -3.88 9.55 -4.10
N VAL A 288 -3.75 8.24 -4.31
CA VAL A 288 -4.21 7.56 -5.53
C VAL A 288 -5.27 6.50 -5.25
N ARG A 289 -5.44 6.14 -4.00
CA ARG A 289 -6.46 5.17 -3.60
C ARG A 289 -7.23 5.65 -2.39
N MET A 290 -8.55 5.65 -2.53
CA MET A 290 -9.47 5.77 -1.40
C MET A 290 -10.10 4.39 -1.17
N SER A 291 -10.20 3.97 0.07
CA SER A 291 -10.81 2.71 0.46
C SER A 291 -11.63 2.89 1.74
N MET A 292 -12.15 1.83 2.29
CA MET A 292 -12.73 1.77 3.64
C MET A 292 -12.87 0.32 4.12
N TRP A 293 -12.86 0.11 5.40
CA TRP A 293 -13.33 -1.09 6.05
C TRP A 293 -14.76 -0.87 6.54
N SER A 294 -15.80 -1.45 5.92
CA SER A 294 -15.86 -2.20 4.68
C SER A 294 -17.23 -2.06 4.03
N VAL A 295 -17.41 -2.53 2.80
CA VAL A 295 -18.72 -2.50 2.09
C VAL A 295 -19.83 -3.17 2.90
N GLY A 296 -19.53 -4.29 3.58
CA GLY A 296 -20.51 -4.99 4.42
C GLY A 296 -21.03 -4.14 5.58
N ARG A 297 -20.24 -3.18 6.03
CA ARG A 297 -20.58 -2.25 7.11
C ARG A 297 -21.36 -1.04 6.62
N ASP A 298 -21.35 -0.75 5.32
CA ASP A 298 -21.91 0.50 4.77
C ASP A 298 -23.43 0.47 4.65
N GLN A 299 -24.05 0.22 5.80
CA GLN A 299 -25.50 0.20 5.99
C GLN A 299 -25.87 0.44 7.45
N PRO A 300 -27.11 0.89 7.74
CA PRO A 300 -27.60 1.01 9.10
C PRO A 300 -27.74 -0.36 9.75
N CYS A 301 -27.58 -0.42 11.07
CA CYS A 301 -27.83 -1.63 11.83
C CYS A 301 -29.34 -1.88 11.98
N ALA A 302 -29.74 -3.14 11.91
CA ALA A 302 -31.12 -3.54 12.16
C ALA A 302 -31.58 -3.09 13.54
N GLY A 303 -32.75 -2.49 13.63
CA GLY A 303 -33.30 -1.96 14.89
C GLY A 303 -32.53 -0.76 15.50
N GLY A 304 -31.63 -0.12 14.73
CA GLY A 304 -30.85 1.04 15.21
C GLY A 304 -29.76 0.70 16.25
N ALA A 305 -29.35 -0.56 16.33
CA ALA A 305 -28.35 -1.00 17.31
C ALA A 305 -26.98 -0.38 17.03
N ALA A 306 -26.34 0.21 18.07
CA ALA A 306 -24.99 0.73 18.02
C ALA A 306 -23.97 -0.40 18.33
N THR A 307 -23.80 -1.34 17.42
CA THR A 307 -22.88 -2.50 17.57
C THR A 307 -21.72 -2.40 16.62
N VAL A 308 -20.52 -2.78 17.09
CA VAL A 308 -19.36 -3.02 16.22
C VAL A 308 -19.50 -4.39 15.56
N GLY A 309 -19.27 -4.47 14.26
CA GLY A 309 -19.32 -5.72 13.51
C GLY A 309 -19.15 -5.50 12.00
N ASN A 310 -19.18 -6.59 11.23
CA ASN A 310 -18.93 -6.51 9.78
C ASN A 310 -20.25 -6.40 8.96
N ALA A 311 -21.39 -6.26 9.62
CA ALA A 311 -22.69 -6.27 8.96
C ALA A 311 -23.38 -4.90 8.90
N CYS A 312 -22.90 -3.91 9.68
CA CYS A 312 -23.43 -2.54 9.68
C CYS A 312 -22.40 -1.59 10.32
N SER A 313 -22.56 -0.26 10.11
CA SER A 313 -21.63 0.76 10.62
C SER A 313 -21.79 1.07 12.12
N GLY A 314 -22.93 0.73 12.71
CA GLY A 314 -23.25 1.10 14.09
C GLY A 314 -23.70 2.55 14.28
N ILE A 315 -23.87 3.32 13.21
CA ILE A 315 -24.36 4.70 13.23
C ILE A 315 -25.56 4.88 12.27
N PRO A 316 -26.38 5.90 12.46
CA PRO A 316 -27.43 6.24 11.51
C PRO A 316 -26.84 6.63 10.14
N GLN A 317 -27.29 5.98 9.09
CA GLN A 317 -26.92 6.29 7.70
C GLN A 317 -27.93 5.64 6.74
N ASP A 318 -27.91 6.07 5.49
CA ASP A 318 -28.55 5.35 4.40
C ASP A 318 -27.67 4.18 3.92
N PRO A 319 -28.24 3.13 3.30
CA PRO A 319 -27.45 2.10 2.63
C PRO A 319 -26.46 2.70 1.63
N TYR A 320 -25.21 2.25 1.72
CA TYR A 320 -24.07 2.76 0.92
C TYR A 320 -23.81 4.27 1.10
N GLY A 321 -24.09 4.82 2.28
CA GLY A 321 -23.90 6.25 2.57
C GLY A 321 -22.45 6.70 2.45
N PHE A 322 -21.51 5.91 2.95
CA PHE A 322 -20.08 6.18 2.81
C PHE A 322 -19.59 5.95 1.38
N SER A 323 -20.00 4.87 0.73
CA SER A 323 -19.66 4.60 -0.67
C SER A 323 -20.11 5.73 -1.60
N LYS A 324 -21.28 6.30 -1.40
CA LYS A 324 -21.78 7.43 -2.20
C LYS A 324 -20.90 8.67 -2.08
N ILE A 325 -20.28 8.90 -0.91
CA ILE A 325 -19.35 10.02 -0.70
C ILE A 325 -17.97 9.67 -1.30
N LEU A 326 -17.40 8.52 -0.93
CA LEU A 326 -16.01 8.18 -1.26
C LEU A 326 -15.81 7.78 -2.73
N ASN A 327 -16.86 7.30 -3.40
CA ASN A 327 -16.80 6.93 -4.83
C ASN A 327 -16.65 8.14 -5.78
N ALA A 328 -16.77 9.37 -5.27
CA ALA A 328 -16.46 10.58 -6.02
C ALA A 328 -14.93 10.80 -6.16
N PHE A 329 -14.08 9.95 -5.56
CA PHE A 329 -12.63 10.03 -5.67
C PHE A 329 -12.14 9.51 -7.04
N HIS A 330 -11.56 10.41 -7.85
CA HIS A 330 -11.05 10.14 -9.21
C HIS A 330 -9.93 11.11 -9.61
#